data_161a2d670a991a99fa56ca4a05a1ea4b
#
_entry.id   161a2d670a991a99fa56ca4a05a1ea4b
#
_cell.length_a   1.000
_cell.length_b   1.000
_cell.length_c   1.000
_cell.angle_alpha   90.00
_cell.angle_beta   90.00
_cell.angle_gamma   90.00
#
_symmetry.space_group_name_H-M   'P 1'
#
loop_
_entity.id
_entity.type
_entity.pdbx_description
1 polymer ?
#
loop_
_entity_poly.entity_id
_entity_poly.type
_entity_poly.pdbx_seq_one_letter_code
_entity_poly.pdbx_strand_id
1 'polypeptide(L)'
;MDPLVEYVERVDVWAATIEDRPGDLAHVLAELREAGADLQFIIARRAEPGKGVVFVTPLRGDREIAAAAQVGFNVAHTLHSVQVIGRDRPGIAAELTQKLADGGINLRGFSASVIGTQFLAYVAVDSLDDANKVIEILAKA
;
A
#
# COMPACT_ATOMS: atom_id res chain seq x y z
N MET A 1 6.68 28.37 -1.88
CA MET A 1 5.48 27.55 -1.97
C MET A 1 5.75 26.16 -1.39
N ASP A 2 4.90 25.75 -0.49
CA ASP A 2 5.07 24.42 0.09
C ASP A 2 4.80 23.35 -0.96
N PRO A 3 5.66 22.35 -1.08
CA PRO A 3 5.36 21.23 -1.95
C PRO A 3 4.17 20.46 -1.39
N LEU A 4 3.29 20.00 -2.27
CA LEU A 4 2.16 19.17 -1.88
C LEU A 4 2.64 17.86 -1.27
N VAL A 5 3.77 17.35 -1.78
CA VAL A 5 4.33 16.07 -1.39
C VAL A 5 5.76 16.30 -0.92
N GLU A 6 6.08 15.76 0.27
CA GLU A 6 7.43 15.81 0.83
C GLU A 6 8.26 14.58 0.44
N TYR A 7 7.58 13.45 0.21
CA TYR A 7 8.24 12.19 -0.06
C TYR A 7 7.33 11.30 -0.89
N VAL A 8 7.87 10.67 -1.91
CA VAL A 8 7.13 9.73 -2.76
C VAL A 8 8.07 8.59 -3.16
N GLU A 9 7.62 7.36 -2.98
CA GLU A 9 8.40 6.16 -3.28
C GLU A 9 7.52 5.05 -3.79
N ARG A 10 8.01 4.33 -4.79
CA ARG A 10 7.33 3.13 -5.25
C ARG A 10 7.50 2.01 -4.22
N VAL A 11 6.43 1.32 -3.92
CA VAL A 11 6.44 0.15 -3.04
C VAL A 11 5.62 -0.97 -3.67
N ASP A 12 5.96 -2.20 -3.36
CA ASP A 12 5.15 -3.35 -3.73
C ASP A 12 4.30 -3.74 -2.54
N VAL A 13 3.00 -3.92 -2.78
CA VAL A 13 2.05 -4.34 -1.76
C VAL A 13 1.63 -5.77 -2.07
N TRP A 14 1.71 -6.63 -1.08
CA TRP A 14 1.46 -8.05 -1.20
C TRP A 14 0.09 -8.38 -0.61
N ALA A 15 -0.65 -9.27 -1.27
CA ALA A 15 -2.02 -9.58 -0.86
C ALA A 15 -2.18 -11.08 -0.59
N ALA A 16 -2.99 -11.41 0.41
CA ALA A 16 -3.38 -12.77 0.72
C ALA A 16 -4.86 -12.82 1.06
N THR A 17 -5.48 -13.96 0.77
CA THR A 17 -6.83 -14.25 1.23
C THR A 17 -6.73 -15.07 2.50
N ILE A 18 -7.53 -14.74 3.50
CA ILE A 18 -7.62 -15.48 4.76
C ILE A 18 -9.07 -15.90 5.01
N GLU A 19 -9.25 -16.85 5.94
CA GLU A 19 -10.59 -17.17 6.42
C GLU A 19 -11.07 -16.07 7.36
N ASP A 20 -12.35 -15.74 7.29
CA ASP A 20 -12.94 -14.72 8.17
C ASP A 20 -13.29 -15.36 9.51
N ARG A 21 -12.28 -15.55 10.35
CA ARG A 21 -12.43 -16.15 11.68
C ARG A 21 -11.38 -15.63 12.62
N PRO A 22 -11.64 -15.67 13.94
CA PRO A 22 -10.66 -15.19 14.92
C PRO A 22 -9.31 -15.91 14.77
N GLY A 23 -8.23 -15.14 14.80
CA GLY A 23 -6.88 -15.65 14.80
C GLY A 23 -6.22 -15.83 13.45
N ASP A 24 -6.95 -15.82 12.34
CA ASP A 24 -6.31 -16.00 11.02
C ASP A 24 -5.39 -14.85 10.66
N LEU A 25 -5.79 -13.61 10.90
CA LEU A 25 -4.92 -12.47 10.67
C LEU A 25 -3.69 -12.52 11.57
N ALA A 26 -3.88 -12.84 12.84
CA ALA A 26 -2.77 -12.95 13.78
C ALA A 26 -1.77 -14.02 13.35
N HIS A 27 -2.26 -15.15 12.85
CA HIS A 27 -1.41 -16.24 12.37
C HIS A 27 -0.54 -15.78 11.19
N VAL A 28 -1.15 -15.16 10.20
CA VAL A 28 -0.45 -14.68 9.01
C VAL A 28 0.63 -13.65 9.40
N LEU A 29 0.28 -12.70 10.25
CA LEU A 29 1.23 -11.66 10.66
C LEU A 29 2.35 -12.22 11.53
N ALA A 30 2.07 -13.23 12.36
CA ALA A 30 3.09 -13.89 13.18
C ALA A 30 4.13 -14.60 12.31
N GLU A 31 3.71 -15.24 11.23
CA GLU A 31 4.64 -15.89 10.31
C GLU A 31 5.58 -14.88 9.64
N LEU A 32 5.06 -13.72 9.28
CA LEU A 32 5.89 -12.67 8.72
C LEU A 32 6.86 -12.10 9.75
N ARG A 33 6.40 -11.95 11.01
CA ARG A 33 7.27 -11.51 12.10
C ARG A 33 8.43 -12.45 12.32
N GLU A 34 8.18 -13.76 12.32
CA GLU A 34 9.22 -14.77 12.52
C GLU A 34 10.28 -14.72 11.42
N ALA A 35 9.91 -14.30 10.23
CA ALA A 35 10.84 -14.13 9.12
C ALA A 35 11.61 -12.80 9.17
N GLY A 36 11.27 -11.93 10.14
CA GLY A 36 11.96 -10.65 10.32
C GLY A 36 11.31 -9.47 9.62
N ALA A 37 10.08 -9.63 9.10
CA ALA A 37 9.39 -8.54 8.41
C ALA A 37 9.10 -7.37 9.36
N ASP A 38 9.33 -6.17 8.88
CA ASP A 38 9.02 -4.92 9.57
C ASP A 38 7.98 -4.17 8.75
N LEU A 39 6.72 -4.49 8.97
CA LEU A 39 5.64 -3.97 8.17
C LEU A 39 5.33 -2.52 8.50
N GLN A 40 5.17 -1.70 7.49
CA GLN A 40 4.86 -0.28 7.61
C GLN A 40 3.40 0.02 7.27
N PHE A 41 2.76 -0.89 6.58
CA PHE A 41 1.38 -0.72 6.14
C PHE A 41 0.68 -2.07 6.12
N ILE A 42 -0.48 -2.13 6.74
CA ILE A 42 -1.32 -3.32 6.79
C ILE A 42 -2.75 -2.89 6.63
N ILE A 43 -3.47 -3.50 5.70
CA ILE A 43 -4.92 -3.42 5.63
C ILE A 43 -5.47 -4.82 5.64
N ALA A 44 -6.47 -5.06 6.47
CA ALA A 44 -7.19 -6.32 6.51
C ALA A 44 -8.68 -6.02 6.58
N ARG A 45 -9.47 -6.69 5.76
CA ARG A 45 -10.91 -6.47 5.72
C ARG A 45 -11.63 -7.70 5.20
N ARG A 46 -12.92 -7.78 5.48
CA ARG A 46 -13.76 -8.80 4.86
C ARG A 46 -13.87 -8.53 3.37
N ALA A 47 -13.82 -9.59 2.58
CA ALA A 47 -14.04 -9.53 1.15
C ALA A 47 -15.40 -10.13 0.85
N GLU A 48 -15.44 -11.36 0.40
CA GLU A 48 -16.72 -12.08 0.21
C GLU A 48 -17.09 -12.84 1.49
N PRO A 49 -18.31 -13.35 1.62
CA PRO A 49 -18.71 -14.08 2.83
C PRO A 49 -17.75 -15.21 3.19
N GLY A 50 -17.32 -15.24 4.44
CA GLY A 50 -16.39 -16.23 4.95
C GLY A 50 -14.94 -16.01 4.63
N LYS A 51 -14.61 -14.93 3.91
CA LYS A 51 -13.24 -14.63 3.49
C LYS A 51 -12.83 -13.22 3.86
N GLY A 52 -11.54 -13.06 4.11
CA GLY A 52 -10.92 -11.76 4.28
C GLY A 52 -9.77 -11.58 3.31
N VAL A 53 -9.32 -10.35 3.15
CA VAL A 53 -8.13 -10.03 2.37
C VAL A 53 -7.19 -9.20 3.22
N VAL A 54 -5.89 -9.50 3.10
CA VAL A 54 -4.83 -8.80 3.83
C VAL A 54 -3.83 -8.25 2.82
N PHE A 55 -3.49 -6.99 2.98
CA PHE A 55 -2.45 -6.32 2.19
C PHE A 55 -1.35 -5.87 3.12
N VAL A 56 -0.11 -6.14 2.76
CA VAL A 56 1.06 -5.75 3.58
C VAL A 56 2.18 -5.18 2.72
N THR A 57 2.98 -4.30 3.31
CA THR A 57 4.25 -3.83 2.76
C THR A 57 5.12 -3.29 3.91
N PRO A 58 6.45 -3.35 3.82
CA PRO A 58 7.26 -4.01 2.81
C PRO A 58 7.59 -5.45 3.17
N LEU A 59 7.94 -6.25 2.17
CA LEU A 59 8.60 -7.53 2.36
C LEU A 59 9.98 -7.41 1.71
N ARG A 60 11.02 -7.58 2.49
CA ARG A 60 12.39 -7.36 2.05
C ARG A 60 13.19 -8.65 2.10
N GLY A 61 13.77 -9.00 0.96
CA GLY A 61 14.63 -10.16 0.84
C GLY A 61 13.89 -11.48 0.72
N ASP A 62 14.64 -12.50 0.35
CA ASP A 62 14.09 -13.80 0.00
C ASP A 62 13.40 -14.50 1.17
N ARG A 63 13.92 -14.33 2.37
CA ARG A 63 13.36 -14.97 3.56
C ARG A 63 11.94 -14.50 3.87
N GLU A 64 11.73 -13.19 3.82
CA GLU A 64 10.41 -12.61 4.08
C GLU A 64 9.41 -12.96 2.98
N ILE A 65 9.87 -12.91 1.73
CA ILE A 65 9.02 -13.25 0.58
C ILE A 65 8.63 -14.72 0.61
N ALA A 66 9.58 -15.62 0.96
CA ALA A 66 9.30 -17.06 1.07
C ALA A 66 8.30 -17.33 2.18
N ALA A 67 8.44 -16.70 3.34
CA ALA A 67 7.49 -16.84 4.45
C ALA A 67 6.11 -16.37 4.05
N ALA A 68 6.02 -15.25 3.35
CA ALA A 68 4.76 -14.70 2.85
C ALA A 68 4.07 -15.69 1.90
N ALA A 69 4.82 -16.28 0.97
CA ALA A 69 4.29 -17.26 0.04
C ALA A 69 3.69 -18.47 0.77
N GLN A 70 4.34 -18.91 1.85
CA GLN A 70 3.86 -20.06 2.63
C GLN A 70 2.51 -19.81 3.32
N VAL A 71 2.19 -18.56 3.65
CA VAL A 71 0.92 -18.23 4.28
C VAL A 71 -0.09 -17.62 3.30
N GLY A 72 0.18 -17.77 2.01
CA GLY A 72 -0.81 -17.47 0.98
C GLY A 72 -0.70 -16.11 0.31
N PHE A 73 0.36 -15.34 0.58
CA PHE A 73 0.56 -14.10 -0.16
C PHE A 73 0.96 -14.38 -1.60
N ASN A 74 0.41 -13.59 -2.51
CA ASN A 74 0.73 -13.70 -3.92
C ASN A 74 2.01 -12.92 -4.19
N VAL A 75 3.12 -13.65 -4.32
CA VAL A 75 4.44 -13.05 -4.53
C VAL A 75 4.80 -12.91 -6.01
N ALA A 76 3.97 -13.44 -6.90
CA ALA A 76 4.19 -13.33 -8.34
C ALA A 76 3.57 -12.06 -8.93
N HIS A 77 2.52 -11.54 -8.30
CA HIS A 77 1.75 -10.40 -8.79
C HIS A 77 1.50 -9.41 -7.66
N THR A 78 2.52 -8.62 -7.37
CA THR A 78 2.39 -7.57 -6.37
C THR A 78 1.51 -6.44 -6.91
N LEU A 79 0.87 -5.73 -6.01
CA LEU A 79 0.14 -4.51 -6.36
C LEU A 79 1.16 -3.39 -6.47
N HIS A 80 1.26 -2.80 -7.65
CA HIS A 80 2.16 -1.68 -7.86
C HIS A 80 1.58 -0.47 -7.13
N SER A 81 2.31 0.04 -6.17
CA SER A 81 1.83 1.10 -5.30
C SER A 81 2.88 2.17 -5.12
N VAL A 82 2.42 3.33 -4.69
CA VAL A 82 3.29 4.46 -4.38
C VAL A 82 2.94 4.96 -2.99
N GLN A 83 3.95 5.05 -2.13
CA GLN A 83 3.82 5.67 -0.82
C GLN A 83 4.03 7.16 -0.98
N VAL A 84 3.11 7.94 -0.43
CA VAL A 84 3.14 9.41 -0.51
C VAL A 84 3.07 9.97 0.89
N ILE A 85 4.02 10.83 1.24
CA ILE A 85 4.03 11.53 2.52
C ILE A 85 4.05 13.02 2.23
N GLY A 86 3.15 13.75 2.88
CA GLY A 86 3.08 15.19 2.73
C GLY A 86 2.64 15.85 4.03
N ARG A 87 2.59 17.17 4.00
CA ARG A 87 2.05 17.92 5.13
C ARG A 87 0.54 17.90 5.05
N ASP A 88 -0.10 17.57 6.16
CA ASP A 88 -1.56 17.56 6.20
C ASP A 88 -2.13 18.96 6.05
N ARG A 89 -3.21 19.04 5.30
CA ARG A 89 -4.06 20.22 5.18
C ARG A 89 -5.43 19.79 4.66
N PRO A 90 -6.48 20.57 4.96
CA PRO A 90 -7.81 20.25 4.45
C PRO A 90 -7.80 20.11 2.93
N GLY A 91 -8.39 19.01 2.42
CA GLY A 91 -8.53 18.79 0.99
C GLY A 91 -7.30 18.18 0.29
N ILE A 92 -6.25 17.81 1.02
CA ILE A 92 -5.04 17.27 0.38
C ILE A 92 -5.34 16.01 -0.43
N ALA A 93 -6.20 15.12 0.06
CA ALA A 93 -6.54 13.91 -0.68
C ALA A 93 -7.25 14.24 -2.00
N ALA A 94 -8.15 15.22 -1.98
CA ALA A 94 -8.81 15.67 -3.20
C ALA A 94 -7.82 16.26 -4.20
N GLU A 95 -6.88 17.05 -3.73
CA GLU A 95 -5.86 17.64 -4.59
C GLU A 95 -4.96 16.58 -5.23
N LEU A 96 -4.50 15.61 -4.42
CA LEU A 96 -3.64 14.53 -4.92
C LEU A 96 -4.37 13.70 -5.97
N THR A 97 -5.58 13.25 -5.67
CA THR A 97 -6.33 12.41 -6.60
C THR A 97 -6.71 13.16 -7.86
N GLN A 98 -6.97 14.45 -7.78
CA GLN A 98 -7.24 15.26 -8.97
C GLN A 98 -6.01 15.38 -9.87
N LYS A 99 -4.82 15.58 -9.27
CA LYS A 99 -3.58 15.61 -10.06
C LYS A 99 -3.34 14.31 -10.78
N LEU A 100 -3.61 13.19 -10.14
CA LEU A 100 -3.46 11.87 -10.77
C LEU A 100 -4.49 11.67 -11.87
N ALA A 101 -5.72 12.08 -11.65
CA ALA A 101 -6.78 12.01 -12.67
C ALA A 101 -6.42 12.85 -13.89
N ASP A 102 -5.93 14.06 -13.66
CA ASP A 102 -5.51 14.95 -14.75
C ASP A 102 -4.35 14.35 -15.55
N GLY A 103 -3.51 13.55 -14.91
CA GLY A 103 -2.44 12.81 -15.58
C GLY A 103 -2.87 11.50 -16.23
N GLY A 104 -4.15 11.16 -16.19
CA GLY A 104 -4.67 9.94 -16.81
C GLY A 104 -4.49 8.68 -15.99
N ILE A 105 -4.22 8.80 -14.70
CA ILE A 105 -4.02 7.63 -13.83
C ILE A 105 -5.35 7.16 -13.26
N ASN A 106 -5.65 5.89 -13.46
CA ASN A 106 -6.79 5.23 -12.85
C ASN A 106 -6.33 4.45 -11.63
N LEU A 107 -6.95 4.68 -10.49
CA LEU A 107 -6.53 4.08 -9.23
C LEU A 107 -7.21 2.73 -9.01
N ARG A 108 -6.43 1.73 -8.59
CA ARG A 108 -6.96 0.45 -8.08
C ARG A 108 -7.33 0.55 -6.62
N GLY A 109 -6.63 1.40 -5.88
CA GLY A 109 -6.88 1.60 -4.47
C GLY A 109 -6.22 2.87 -3.98
N PHE A 110 -6.80 3.41 -2.92
CA PHE A 110 -6.28 4.59 -2.28
C PHE A 110 -6.55 4.48 -0.79
N SER A 111 -5.48 4.53 0.01
CA SER A 111 -5.57 4.50 1.45
C SER A 111 -4.78 5.65 2.02
N ALA A 112 -5.34 6.34 2.99
CA ALA A 112 -4.68 7.51 3.55
C ALA A 112 -5.00 7.66 5.04
N SER A 113 -4.08 8.28 5.75
CA SER A 113 -4.28 8.62 7.15
C SER A 113 -3.47 9.86 7.49
N VAL A 114 -3.80 10.47 8.60
CA VAL A 114 -3.08 11.62 9.14
C VAL A 114 -2.53 11.25 10.51
N ILE A 115 -1.24 11.50 10.70
CA ILE A 115 -0.57 11.30 11.99
C ILE A 115 0.14 12.60 12.33
N GLY A 116 -0.32 13.27 13.39
CA GLY A 116 0.20 14.59 13.74
C GLY A 116 -0.06 15.58 12.61
N THR A 117 1.00 16.13 12.04
CA THR A 117 0.92 17.10 10.95
C THR A 117 1.21 16.47 9.59
N GLN A 118 1.35 15.15 9.53
CA GLN A 118 1.69 14.45 8.31
C GLN A 118 0.51 13.70 7.71
N PHE A 119 0.41 13.79 6.40
CA PHE A 119 -0.51 13.00 5.58
C PHE A 119 0.28 11.86 4.96
N LEU A 120 -0.26 10.65 5.07
CA LEU A 120 0.35 9.44 4.53
C LEU A 120 -0.67 8.74 3.64
N ALA A 121 -0.28 8.46 2.39
CA ALA A 121 -1.14 7.75 1.46
C ALA A 121 -0.41 6.61 0.77
N TYR A 122 -1.17 5.57 0.42
CA TYR A 122 -0.74 4.51 -0.48
C TYR A 122 -1.66 4.49 -1.68
N VAL A 123 -1.08 4.67 -2.85
CA VAL A 123 -1.80 4.76 -4.12
C VAL A 123 -1.49 3.50 -4.92
N ALA A 124 -2.49 2.65 -5.12
CA ALA A 124 -2.32 1.42 -5.90
C ALA A 124 -2.77 1.65 -7.33
N VAL A 125 -1.97 1.19 -8.28
CA VAL A 125 -2.21 1.36 -9.72
C VAL A 125 -2.02 0.04 -10.45
N ASP A 126 -2.35 0.01 -11.75
CA ASP A 126 -2.43 -1.21 -12.55
C ASP A 126 -1.10 -1.75 -13.04
N SER A 127 -0.08 -0.89 -13.14
CA SER A 127 1.19 -1.29 -13.74
C SER A 127 2.36 -0.54 -13.12
N LEU A 128 3.57 -1.06 -13.39
CA LEU A 128 4.80 -0.38 -13.00
C LEU A 128 4.92 0.97 -13.71
N ASP A 129 4.52 1.03 -14.99
CA ASP A 129 4.56 2.28 -15.74
C ASP A 129 3.67 3.34 -15.08
N ASP A 130 2.47 2.96 -14.65
CA ASP A 130 1.57 3.87 -13.95
C ASP A 130 2.16 4.32 -12.61
N ALA A 131 2.81 3.42 -11.87
CA ALA A 131 3.47 3.77 -10.62
C ALA A 131 4.57 4.82 -10.85
N ASN A 132 5.39 4.62 -11.87
CA ASN A 132 6.43 5.57 -12.24
C ASN A 132 5.83 6.93 -12.63
N LYS A 133 4.71 6.91 -13.33
CA LYS A 133 4.00 8.11 -13.74
C LYS A 133 3.44 8.87 -12.54
N VAL A 134 2.90 8.14 -11.55
CA VAL A 134 2.44 8.75 -10.30
C VAL A 134 3.59 9.50 -9.62
N ILE A 135 4.75 8.86 -9.53
CA ILE A 135 5.94 9.48 -8.92
C ILE A 135 6.31 10.76 -9.67
N GLU A 136 6.33 10.72 -11.00
CA GLU A 136 6.61 11.90 -11.83
C GLU A 136 5.64 13.04 -11.56
N ILE A 137 4.36 12.73 -11.55
CA ILE A 137 3.31 13.73 -11.34
C ILE A 137 3.43 14.36 -9.96
N LEU A 138 3.60 13.55 -8.92
CA LEU A 138 3.62 14.03 -7.55
C LEU A 138 4.94 14.69 -7.15
N ALA A 139 6.05 14.28 -7.75
CA ALA A 139 7.35 14.91 -7.48
C ALA A 139 7.40 16.36 -7.96
N LYS A 140 6.53 16.73 -8.89
CA LYS A 140 6.42 18.11 -9.41
C LYS A 140 5.39 18.96 -8.65
N ALA A 141 4.68 18.33 -7.73
CA ALA A 141 3.59 18.99 -7.02
C ALA A 141 4.09 20.01 -5.99
#